data_0a4a6a1e0df2bb032501d3b7aec4f33e
#
_entry.id   0a4a6a1e0df2bb032501d3b7aec4f33e
#
_cell.length_a   1.000
_cell.length_b   1.000
_cell.length_c   1.000
_cell.angle_alpha   90.00
_cell.angle_beta   90.00
_cell.angle_gamma   90.00
#
_symmetry.space_group_name_H-M   'P 1'
#
loop_
_entity.id
_entity.type
_entity.pdbx_description
1 polymer ?
#
loop_
_entity_poly.entity_id
_entity_poly.type
_entity_poly.pdbx_seq_one_letter_code
_entity_poly.pdbx_strand_id
1 'polypeptide(L)'
;MSSPPTAFSNAHRLYVKSLYKRYLTNALNWYIRRDLWRQKAIEIRAEFERNRNITDPRALAIVLEQAEEKLAKRLHPDPYRPPLFPDGTKWERNIPPRMFTAEEKAESLAHYYPPRY
;
A
#
# COMPACT_ATOMS: atom_id res chain seq x y z
N MET A 1 12.80 -20.49 -19.75
CA MET A 1 12.18 -20.64 -18.43
C MET A 1 13.18 -20.33 -17.35
N SER A 2 12.87 -19.38 -16.51
CA SER A 2 13.69 -19.15 -15.34
C SER A 2 13.48 -20.29 -14.34
N SER A 3 14.57 -20.88 -13.86
CA SER A 3 14.48 -21.85 -12.77
C SER A 3 13.97 -21.16 -11.50
N PRO A 4 13.19 -21.85 -10.65
CA PRO A 4 12.79 -21.27 -9.40
C PRO A 4 14.03 -20.90 -8.57
N PRO A 5 13.98 -19.78 -7.82
CA PRO A 5 15.11 -19.39 -7.00
C PRO A 5 15.44 -20.47 -5.96
N THR A 6 16.73 -20.73 -5.79
CA THR A 6 17.19 -21.68 -4.76
C THR A 6 16.97 -21.06 -3.37
N ALA A 7 16.76 -21.93 -2.38
CA ALA A 7 16.58 -21.50 -1.00
C ALA A 7 17.77 -20.65 -0.55
N PHE A 8 17.51 -19.53 0.12
CA PHE A 8 18.51 -18.58 0.64
C PHE A 8 19.33 -17.85 -0.42
N SER A 9 19.01 -17.98 -1.71
CA SER A 9 19.61 -17.14 -2.73
C SER A 9 19.10 -15.69 -2.61
N ASN A 10 19.82 -14.73 -3.22
CA ASN A 10 19.36 -13.33 -3.23
C ASN A 10 18.01 -13.19 -3.89
N ALA A 11 17.77 -13.91 -5.00
CA ALA A 11 16.49 -13.90 -5.69
C ALA A 11 15.36 -14.39 -4.78
N HIS A 12 15.61 -15.48 -4.05
CA HIS A 12 14.65 -16.01 -3.09
C HIS A 12 14.35 -15.02 -1.97
N ARG A 13 15.38 -14.41 -1.39
CA ARG A 13 15.21 -13.43 -0.32
C ARG A 13 14.40 -12.22 -0.76
N LEU A 14 14.67 -11.71 -1.95
CA LEU A 14 13.93 -10.58 -2.51
C LEU A 14 12.47 -10.96 -2.77
N TYR A 15 12.25 -12.16 -3.28
CA TYR A 15 10.89 -12.67 -3.52
C TYR A 15 10.10 -12.79 -2.21
N VAL A 16 10.68 -13.38 -1.18
CA VAL A 16 10.03 -13.54 0.13
C VAL A 16 9.74 -12.19 0.77
N LYS A 17 10.66 -11.25 0.68
CA LYS A 17 10.43 -9.88 1.16
C LYS A 17 9.27 -9.21 0.44
N SER A 18 9.20 -9.37 -0.88
CA SER A 18 8.11 -8.83 -1.69
C SER A 18 6.77 -9.45 -1.28
N LEU A 19 6.73 -10.76 -1.12
CA LEU A 19 5.54 -11.47 -0.69
C LEU A 19 5.08 -11.02 0.70
N TYR A 20 6.01 -10.92 1.65
CA TYR A 20 5.74 -10.43 2.98
C TYR A 20 5.13 -9.02 2.96
N LYS A 21 5.72 -8.14 2.18
CA LYS A 21 5.25 -6.76 2.02
C LYS A 21 3.84 -6.71 1.43
N ARG A 22 3.56 -7.56 0.45
CA ARG A 22 2.22 -7.67 -0.15
C ARG A 22 1.19 -8.15 0.86
N TYR A 23 1.53 -9.12 1.70
CA TYR A 23 0.66 -9.57 2.79
C TYR A 23 0.36 -8.46 3.79
N LEU A 24 1.37 -7.70 4.20
CA LEU A 24 1.20 -6.59 5.13
C LEU A 24 0.32 -5.48 4.53
N THR A 25 0.56 -5.15 3.28
CA THR A 25 -0.22 -4.12 2.57
C THR A 25 -1.68 -4.55 2.42
N ASN A 26 -1.92 -5.79 2.04
CA ASN A 26 -3.27 -6.32 1.92
C ASN A 26 -4.00 -6.33 3.27
N ALA A 27 -3.31 -6.73 4.34
CA ALA A 27 -3.87 -6.69 5.68
C ALA A 27 -4.27 -5.26 6.08
N LEU A 28 -3.44 -4.26 5.74
CA LEU A 28 -3.76 -2.86 6.00
C LEU A 28 -4.98 -2.41 5.21
N ASN A 29 -5.15 -2.88 3.98
CA ASN A 29 -6.33 -2.56 3.17
C ASN A 29 -7.63 -3.06 3.80
N TRP A 30 -7.58 -4.20 4.49
CA TRP A 30 -8.73 -4.76 5.20
C TRP A 30 -8.94 -4.16 6.59
N TYR A 31 -7.85 -3.93 7.32
CA TYR A 31 -7.88 -3.49 8.72
C TYR A 31 -7.36 -2.05 8.86
N ILE A 32 -7.92 -1.13 8.20
CA ILE A 32 -7.45 0.27 8.09
C ILE A 32 -6.92 0.85 9.42
N ARG A 33 -7.50 0.48 10.55
CA ARG A 33 -7.02 0.90 11.86
C ARG A 33 -5.67 0.27 12.19
N ARG A 34 -4.71 1.10 12.57
CA ARG A 34 -3.34 0.67 12.83
C ARG A 34 -3.20 -0.30 14.01
N ASP A 35 -4.02 -0.16 15.04
CA ASP A 35 -4.01 -1.05 16.20
C ASP A 35 -4.43 -2.48 15.81
N LEU A 36 -5.49 -2.62 15.02
CA LEU A 36 -5.95 -3.91 14.51
C LEU A 36 -4.97 -4.51 13.50
N TRP A 37 -4.45 -3.68 12.60
CA TRP A 37 -3.46 -4.11 11.62
C TRP A 37 -2.18 -4.62 12.30
N ARG A 38 -1.76 -3.98 13.38
CA ARG A 38 -0.54 -4.38 14.10
C ARG A 38 -0.62 -5.81 14.60
N GLN A 39 -1.77 -6.22 15.11
CA GLN A 39 -1.99 -7.59 15.54
C GLN A 39 -1.90 -8.57 14.38
N LYS A 40 -2.49 -8.23 13.23
CA LYS A 40 -2.43 -9.04 12.03
C LYS A 40 -1.01 -9.10 11.46
N ALA A 41 -0.27 -8.02 11.54
CA ALA A 41 1.13 -7.98 11.10
C ALA A 41 1.99 -8.95 11.92
N ILE A 42 1.76 -9.02 13.22
CA ILE A 42 2.45 -9.96 14.11
C ILE A 42 2.13 -11.42 13.73
N GLU A 43 0.87 -11.73 13.45
CA GLU A 43 0.44 -13.06 13.00
C GLU A 43 1.09 -13.44 11.67
N ILE A 44 1.11 -12.52 10.72
CA ILE A 44 1.76 -12.73 9.41
C ILE A 44 3.24 -12.99 9.59
N ARG A 45 3.91 -12.21 10.40
CA ARG A 45 5.33 -12.41 10.68
C ARG A 45 5.60 -13.77 11.31
N ALA A 46 4.77 -14.18 12.27
CA ALA A 46 4.89 -15.48 12.91
C ALA A 46 4.78 -16.62 11.89
N GLU A 47 3.87 -16.50 10.94
CA GLU A 47 3.69 -17.50 9.88
C GLU A 47 4.91 -17.57 8.96
N PHE A 48 5.45 -16.42 8.55
CA PHE A 48 6.69 -16.38 7.76
C PHE A 48 7.88 -16.96 8.53
N GLU A 49 8.00 -16.66 9.81
CA GLU A 49 9.07 -17.21 10.66
C GLU A 49 8.97 -18.74 10.83
N ARG A 50 7.76 -19.29 10.92
CA ARG A 50 7.57 -20.74 11.00
C ARG A 50 8.09 -21.46 9.76
N ASN A 51 7.99 -20.82 8.61
CA ASN A 51 8.40 -21.39 7.32
C ASN A 51 9.79 -20.94 6.87
N ARG A 52 10.53 -20.25 7.74
CA ARG A 52 11.81 -19.65 7.42
C ARG A 52 12.89 -20.65 7.03
N ASN A 53 12.89 -21.81 7.64
CA ASN A 53 13.98 -22.77 7.52
C ASN A 53 13.72 -23.92 6.54
N ILE A 54 12.73 -23.77 5.67
CA ILE A 54 12.43 -24.77 4.65
C ILE A 54 13.52 -24.70 3.57
N THR A 55 14.29 -25.77 3.44
CA THR A 55 15.38 -25.85 2.47
C THR A 55 15.08 -26.75 1.28
N ASP A 56 14.13 -27.69 1.43
CA ASP A 56 13.74 -28.59 0.33
C ASP A 56 13.04 -27.78 -0.77
N PRO A 57 13.57 -27.80 -2.01
CA PRO A 57 12.99 -27.04 -3.11
C PRO A 57 11.51 -27.37 -3.39
N ARG A 58 11.12 -28.62 -3.27
CA ARG A 58 9.72 -29.03 -3.51
C ARG A 58 8.79 -28.51 -2.43
N ALA A 59 9.17 -28.67 -1.17
CA ALA A 59 8.39 -28.18 -0.04
C ALA A 59 8.29 -26.66 -0.10
N LEU A 60 9.38 -25.98 -0.42
CA LEU A 60 9.42 -24.54 -0.56
C LEU A 60 8.50 -24.05 -1.68
N ALA A 61 8.54 -24.71 -2.83
CA ALA A 61 7.68 -24.36 -3.97
C ALA A 61 6.19 -24.49 -3.61
N ILE A 62 5.82 -25.57 -2.91
CA ILE A 62 4.44 -25.78 -2.47
C ILE A 62 3.99 -24.70 -1.50
N VAL A 63 4.84 -24.38 -0.51
CA VAL A 63 4.52 -23.35 0.47
C VAL A 63 4.35 -21.98 -0.19
N LEU A 64 5.24 -21.61 -1.10
CA LEU A 64 5.16 -20.33 -1.79
C LEU A 64 3.94 -20.26 -2.71
N GLU A 65 3.62 -21.35 -3.41
CA GLU A 65 2.42 -21.43 -4.25
C GLU A 65 1.14 -21.28 -3.43
N GLN A 66 1.06 -21.95 -2.30
CA GLN A 66 -0.08 -21.84 -1.38
C GLN A 66 -0.20 -20.42 -0.82
N ALA A 67 0.92 -19.78 -0.51
CA ALA A 67 0.95 -18.41 -0.02
C ALA A 67 0.42 -17.44 -1.08
N GLU A 68 0.85 -17.57 -2.33
CA GLU A 68 0.38 -16.74 -3.43
C GLU A 68 -1.13 -16.94 -3.68
N GLU A 69 -1.58 -18.18 -3.67
CA GLU A 69 -3.00 -18.51 -3.85
C GLU A 69 -3.87 -17.92 -2.76
N LYS A 70 -3.44 -18.07 -1.51
CA LYS A 70 -4.15 -17.53 -0.36
C LYS A 70 -4.22 -16.01 -0.40
N LEU A 71 -3.12 -15.36 -0.80
CA LEU A 71 -3.09 -13.90 -0.96
C LEU A 71 -4.06 -13.46 -2.07
N ALA A 72 -4.05 -14.15 -3.21
CA ALA A 72 -4.94 -13.84 -4.33
C ALA A 72 -6.41 -13.94 -3.94
N LYS A 73 -6.78 -14.96 -3.16
CA LYS A 73 -8.15 -15.15 -2.69
C LYS A 73 -8.62 -14.06 -1.73
N ARG A 74 -7.69 -13.48 -0.97
CA ARG A 74 -8.00 -12.47 0.07
C ARG A 74 -7.62 -11.06 -0.35
N LEU A 75 -7.28 -10.87 -1.60
CA LEU A 75 -6.89 -9.55 -2.10
C LEU A 75 -8.08 -8.58 -2.01
N HIS A 76 -7.84 -7.44 -1.38
CA HIS A 76 -8.87 -6.42 -1.28
C HIS A 76 -9.09 -5.76 -2.64
N PRO A 77 -10.34 -5.68 -3.12
CA PRO A 77 -10.62 -5.08 -4.44
C PRO A 77 -10.42 -3.57 -4.49
N ASP A 78 -10.46 -2.90 -3.34
CA ASP A 78 -10.32 -1.46 -3.24
C ASP A 78 -9.19 -1.10 -2.26
N PRO A 79 -7.94 -0.99 -2.73
CA PRO A 79 -6.80 -0.71 -1.86
C PRO A 79 -6.97 0.61 -1.12
N TYR A 80 -6.66 0.60 0.16
CA TYR A 80 -6.72 1.80 0.98
C TYR A 80 -5.60 2.77 0.60
N ARG A 81 -5.99 3.99 0.29
CA ARG A 81 -5.05 5.08 0.02
C ARG A 81 -5.25 6.15 1.09
N PRO A 82 -4.25 6.40 1.95
CA PRO A 82 -4.34 7.51 2.91
C PRO A 82 -4.66 8.81 2.19
N PRO A 83 -5.51 9.67 2.77
CA PRO A 83 -5.99 10.86 2.05
C PRO A 83 -4.90 11.77 1.52
N LEU A 84 -3.79 11.91 2.23
CA LEU A 84 -2.69 12.82 1.85
C LEU A 84 -1.61 12.16 1.02
N PHE A 85 -1.70 10.84 0.78
CA PHE A 85 -0.72 10.10 -0.01
C PHE A 85 -1.12 10.13 -1.49
N PRO A 86 -0.18 9.82 -2.40
CA PRO A 86 -0.49 9.73 -3.82
C PRO A 86 -1.74 8.87 -4.07
N ASP A 87 -2.62 9.32 -4.93
CA ASP A 87 -3.93 8.73 -5.22
C ASP A 87 -4.92 8.78 -4.06
N GLY A 88 -4.59 9.48 -2.98
CA GLY A 88 -5.50 9.71 -1.87
C GLY A 88 -6.56 10.75 -2.20
N THR A 89 -7.64 10.77 -1.41
CA THR A 89 -8.76 11.69 -1.64
C THR A 89 -8.38 13.16 -1.47
N LYS A 90 -7.32 13.44 -0.71
CA LYS A 90 -6.80 14.80 -0.51
C LYS A 90 -5.49 15.05 -1.26
N TRP A 91 -5.02 14.07 -2.03
CA TRP A 91 -3.83 14.24 -2.83
C TRP A 91 -4.10 15.27 -3.91
N GLU A 92 -3.24 16.27 -3.99
CA GLU A 92 -3.35 17.38 -4.94
C GLU A 92 -4.64 18.20 -4.82
N ARG A 93 -5.52 17.90 -3.88
CA ARG A 93 -6.70 18.73 -3.63
C ARG A 93 -6.38 19.98 -2.82
N ASN A 94 -5.15 20.07 -2.29
CA ASN A 94 -4.57 21.33 -1.87
C ASN A 94 -3.99 22.12 -3.04
N ILE A 95 -4.20 21.64 -4.26
CA ILE A 95 -4.03 22.47 -5.43
C ILE A 95 -4.89 23.71 -5.20
N PRO A 96 -4.32 24.88 -5.34
CA PRO A 96 -5.13 26.09 -5.24
C PRO A 96 -6.36 25.92 -6.13
N PRO A 97 -7.54 26.29 -5.64
CA PRO A 97 -8.74 26.21 -6.46
C PRO A 97 -8.48 26.89 -7.79
N ARG A 98 -9.24 26.51 -8.80
CA ARG A 98 -9.12 27.12 -10.14
C ARG A 98 -8.75 28.60 -10.01
N MET A 99 -7.63 28.98 -10.59
CA MET A 99 -7.16 30.34 -10.47
C MET A 99 -8.25 31.31 -10.98
N PHE A 100 -8.60 32.25 -10.15
CA PHE A 100 -9.51 33.31 -10.55
C PHE A 100 -8.92 34.06 -11.74
N THR A 101 -9.76 34.40 -12.68
CA THR A 101 -9.37 35.35 -13.73
C THR A 101 -9.08 36.70 -13.09
N ALA A 102 -8.35 37.57 -13.79
CA ALA A 102 -8.05 38.90 -13.28
C ALA A 102 -9.32 39.68 -12.91
N GLU A 103 -10.39 39.49 -13.67
CA GLU A 103 -11.68 40.14 -13.42
C GLU A 103 -12.34 39.59 -12.15
N GLU A 104 -12.41 38.28 -12.00
CA GLU A 104 -12.93 37.61 -10.80
C GLU A 104 -12.17 38.02 -9.55
N LYS A 105 -10.85 38.12 -9.69
CA LYS A 105 -9.96 38.53 -8.60
C LYS A 105 -10.22 39.97 -8.18
N ALA A 106 -10.36 40.86 -9.15
CA ALA A 106 -10.66 42.27 -8.89
C ALA A 106 -12.02 42.43 -8.21
N GLU A 107 -13.04 41.67 -8.67
CA GLU A 107 -14.39 41.69 -8.09
C GLU A 107 -14.38 41.20 -6.64
N SER A 108 -13.66 40.11 -6.36
CA SER A 108 -13.51 39.55 -5.01
C SER A 108 -12.79 40.51 -4.08
N LEU A 109 -11.72 41.16 -4.55
CA LEU A 109 -10.99 42.15 -3.77
C LEU A 109 -11.80 43.41 -3.51
N ALA A 110 -12.59 43.84 -4.47
CA ALA A 110 -13.47 45.01 -4.30
C ALA A 110 -14.52 44.78 -3.21
N HIS A 111 -14.92 43.55 -2.97
CA HIS A 111 -15.87 43.17 -1.93
C HIS A 111 -15.24 43.31 -0.52
N TYR A 112 -13.96 42.94 -0.36
CA TYR A 112 -13.25 43.02 0.92
C TYR A 112 -12.60 44.38 1.16
N TYR A 113 -12.21 45.06 0.12
CA TYR A 113 -11.52 46.35 0.19
C TYR A 113 -12.23 47.35 -0.70
N PRO A 114 -13.38 47.92 -0.22
CA PRO A 114 -14.07 48.88 -1.02
C PRO A 114 -13.16 50.10 -1.29
N PRO A 115 -13.24 50.67 -2.49
CA PRO A 115 -12.39 51.79 -2.85
C PRO A 115 -12.54 52.92 -1.86
N ARG A 116 -11.40 53.46 -1.41
CA ARG A 116 -11.41 54.69 -0.57
C ARG A 116 -11.61 55.87 -1.46
N TYR A 117 -12.62 56.59 -1.12
CA TYR A 117 -12.89 57.87 -1.77
C TYR A 117 -12.02 58.97 -1.19
#